data_7fd0a3eb9e8993e67f20cea2cdeeb932
#
_entry.id   7fd0a3eb9e8993e67f20cea2cdeeb932
#
_cell.length_a   1.000
_cell.length_b   1.000
_cell.length_c   1.000
_cell.angle_alpha   90.00
_cell.angle_beta   90.00
_cell.angle_gamma   90.00
#
_symmetry.space_group_name_H-M   'P 1'
#
loop_
_entity.id
_entity.type
_entity.pdbx_description
1 polymer ?
#
loop_
_entity_poly.entity_id
_entity_poly.type
_entity_poly.pdbx_seq_one_letter_code
_entity_poly.pdbx_strand_id
1 'polypeptide(L)'
;LGFMIGIVITIAEPSVQVLGQQVNQISEGKIGRVLLIGIVSVGTGVFLAFALLRVVFKLSYYQLMAIGYVGVLVASFFTSNEFMPIAFDSGGVTTGPITVPFILALAGGLTSMIRQETSANDSFGMVGIASLGPILAVMILGVIFQ
;
A
#
# COMPACT_ATOMS: atom_id res chain seq x y z
N LEU A 1 -12.59 8.45 5.04
CA LEU A 1 -13.14 7.12 4.82
C LEU A 1 -12.09 6.17 4.26
N GLY A 2 -11.49 6.45 3.09
CA GLY A 2 -10.49 5.59 2.44
C GLY A 2 -9.29 5.22 3.32
N PHE A 3 -8.78 6.16 4.09
CA PHE A 3 -7.69 5.93 5.04
C PHE A 3 -8.05 4.86 6.09
N MET A 4 -9.21 5.00 6.74
CA MET A 4 -9.66 4.03 7.75
C MET A 4 -9.91 2.65 7.15
N ILE A 5 -10.55 2.63 5.98
CA ILE A 5 -10.80 1.40 5.25
C ILE A 5 -9.49 0.71 4.89
N GLY A 6 -8.50 1.44 4.35
CA GLY A 6 -7.20 0.91 4.01
C GLY A 6 -6.48 0.26 5.19
N ILE A 7 -6.53 0.89 6.37
CA ILE A 7 -5.96 0.31 7.59
C ILE A 7 -6.68 -1.01 7.94
N VAL A 8 -8.01 -0.99 8.00
CA VAL A 8 -8.79 -2.17 8.44
C VAL A 8 -8.59 -3.36 7.51
N ILE A 9 -8.67 -3.16 6.18
CA ILE A 9 -8.51 -4.25 5.23
C ILE A 9 -7.07 -4.82 5.24
N THR A 10 -6.06 -3.97 5.44
CA THR A 10 -4.67 -4.40 5.51
C THR A 10 -4.40 -5.21 6.78
N ILE A 11 -4.94 -4.81 7.92
CA ILE A 11 -4.83 -5.59 9.16
C ILE A 11 -5.54 -6.95 9.02
N ALA A 12 -6.66 -7.00 8.29
CA ALA A 12 -7.40 -8.23 8.05
C ALA A 12 -6.74 -9.15 6.99
N GLU A 13 -5.76 -8.64 6.22
CA GLU A 13 -5.11 -9.38 5.13
C GLU A 13 -4.19 -10.49 5.69
N PRO A 14 -4.47 -11.77 5.41
CA PRO A 14 -3.68 -12.89 5.95
C PRO A 14 -2.21 -12.84 5.53
N SER A 15 -1.93 -12.42 4.29
CA SER A 15 -0.57 -12.33 3.77
C SER A 15 0.28 -11.32 4.54
N VAL A 16 -0.30 -10.19 4.96
CA VAL A 16 0.36 -9.19 5.81
C VAL A 16 0.66 -9.74 7.20
N GLN A 17 -0.24 -10.56 7.73
CA GLN A 17 -0.03 -11.24 9.02
C GLN A 17 1.15 -12.22 8.97
N VAL A 18 1.27 -12.97 7.86
CA VAL A 18 2.39 -13.89 7.63
C VAL A 18 3.70 -13.13 7.48
N LEU A 19 3.72 -12.07 6.66
CA LEU A 19 4.90 -11.21 6.50
C LEU A 19 5.38 -10.66 7.85
N GLY A 20 4.46 -10.16 8.68
CA GLY A 20 4.78 -9.65 10.00
C GLY A 20 5.42 -10.71 10.92
N GLN A 21 4.97 -11.96 10.84
CA GLN A 21 5.58 -13.07 11.58
C GLN A 21 6.97 -13.42 11.07
N GLN A 22 7.14 -13.52 9.76
CA GLN A 22 8.43 -13.86 9.12
C GLN A 22 9.49 -12.80 9.44
N VAL A 23 9.16 -11.52 9.30
CA VAL A 23 10.10 -10.43 9.59
C VAL A 23 10.47 -10.39 11.07
N ASN A 24 9.52 -10.64 11.98
CA ASN A 24 9.81 -10.73 13.41
C ASN A 24 10.78 -11.86 13.73
N GLN A 25 10.62 -13.04 13.08
CA GLN A 25 11.51 -14.19 13.26
C GLN A 25 12.92 -13.92 12.70
N ILE A 26 13.01 -13.38 11.47
CA ILE A 26 14.29 -13.11 10.78
C ILE A 26 15.07 -11.99 11.49
N SER A 27 14.37 -10.98 12.01
CA SER A 27 14.98 -9.86 12.73
C SER A 27 15.29 -10.15 14.21
N GLU A 28 15.11 -11.41 14.65
CA GLU A 28 15.29 -11.84 16.03
C GLU A 28 14.49 -10.95 17.02
N GLY A 29 13.30 -10.52 16.60
CA GLY A 29 12.41 -9.69 17.40
C GLY A 29 12.72 -8.19 17.40
N LYS A 30 13.76 -7.73 16.69
CA LYS A 30 14.09 -6.29 16.57
C LYS A 30 12.96 -5.51 15.92
N ILE A 31 12.29 -6.11 14.92
CA ILE A 31 11.11 -5.56 14.29
C ILE A 31 9.90 -6.35 14.76
N GLY A 32 9.14 -5.76 15.66
CA GLY A 32 7.93 -6.37 16.19
C GLY A 32 6.87 -6.56 15.10
N ARG A 33 6.21 -7.74 15.08
CA ARG A 33 5.11 -8.03 14.15
C ARG A 33 4.06 -6.91 14.11
N VAL A 34 3.64 -6.43 15.28
CA VAL A 34 2.61 -5.39 15.40
C VAL A 34 3.08 -4.06 14.79
N LEU A 35 4.36 -3.72 14.99
CA LEU A 35 4.96 -2.52 14.42
C LEU A 35 4.93 -2.56 12.90
N LEU A 36 5.38 -3.67 12.31
CA LEU A 36 5.41 -3.82 10.85
C LEU A 36 3.99 -3.76 10.25
N ILE A 37 3.05 -4.54 10.81
CA ILE A 37 1.66 -4.53 10.35
C ILE A 37 1.05 -3.13 10.48
N GLY A 38 1.31 -2.43 11.57
CA GLY A 38 0.82 -1.06 11.77
C GLY A 38 1.33 -0.09 10.71
N ILE A 39 2.65 -0.12 10.44
CA ILE A 39 3.28 0.75 9.43
C ILE A 39 2.78 0.44 8.02
N VAL A 40 2.72 -0.83 7.65
CA VAL A 40 2.17 -1.30 6.38
C VAL A 40 0.72 -0.84 6.21
N SER A 41 -0.10 -0.99 7.27
CA SER A 41 -1.51 -0.61 7.24
C SER A 41 -1.72 0.91 7.10
N VAL A 42 -0.92 1.71 7.79
CA VAL A 42 -0.94 3.17 7.66
C VAL A 42 -0.52 3.58 6.26
N GLY A 43 0.55 2.99 5.71
CA GLY A 43 1.00 3.22 4.34
C GLY A 43 -0.11 2.93 3.32
N THR A 44 -0.73 1.75 3.41
CA THR A 44 -1.87 1.38 2.54
C THR A 44 -3.04 2.36 2.71
N GLY A 45 -3.38 2.72 3.94
CA GLY A 45 -4.47 3.65 4.23
C GLY A 45 -4.28 5.02 3.59
N VAL A 46 -3.08 5.59 3.71
CA VAL A 46 -2.74 6.89 3.11
C VAL A 46 -2.83 6.82 1.58
N PHE A 47 -2.23 5.81 0.97
CA PHE A 47 -2.22 5.69 -0.49
C PHE A 47 -3.58 5.28 -1.07
N LEU A 48 -4.38 4.50 -0.34
CA LEU A 48 -5.76 4.24 -0.72
C LEU A 48 -6.61 5.52 -0.67
N ALA A 49 -6.41 6.37 0.33
CA ALA A 49 -7.06 7.68 0.37
C ALA A 49 -6.67 8.55 -0.84
N PHE A 50 -5.39 8.59 -1.21
CA PHE A 50 -4.94 9.26 -2.44
C PHE A 50 -5.55 8.66 -3.69
N ALA A 51 -5.65 7.32 -3.78
CA ALA A 51 -6.27 6.64 -4.90
C ALA A 51 -7.76 7.00 -5.06
N LEU A 52 -8.50 7.13 -3.95
CA LEU A 52 -9.89 7.58 -3.97
C LEU A 52 -10.01 9.06 -4.37
N LEU A 53 -9.16 9.92 -3.79
CA LEU A 53 -9.13 11.35 -4.13
C LEU A 53 -8.81 11.56 -5.61
N ARG A 54 -7.91 10.77 -6.17
CA ARG A 54 -7.58 10.80 -7.60
C ARG A 54 -8.84 10.62 -8.46
N VAL A 55 -9.69 9.65 -8.14
CA VAL A 55 -10.93 9.38 -8.90
C VAL A 55 -11.88 10.56 -8.80
N VAL A 56 -12.04 11.14 -7.60
CA VAL A 56 -12.92 12.30 -7.37
C VAL A 56 -12.43 13.55 -8.11
N PHE A 57 -11.12 13.82 -8.06
CA PHE A 57 -10.52 15.01 -8.67
C PHE A 57 -10.06 14.77 -10.13
N LYS A 58 -10.32 13.60 -10.71
CA LYS A 58 -9.95 13.23 -12.09
C LYS A 58 -8.46 13.40 -12.39
N LEU A 59 -7.61 13.10 -11.41
CA LEU A 59 -6.16 13.18 -11.59
C LEU A 59 -5.64 12.04 -12.46
N SER A 60 -4.62 12.31 -13.28
CA SER A 60 -4.03 11.31 -14.15
C SER A 60 -3.38 10.17 -13.36
N TYR A 61 -3.77 8.93 -13.69
CA TYR A 61 -3.17 7.72 -13.12
C TYR A 61 -1.65 7.66 -13.35
N TYR A 62 -1.23 7.96 -14.59
CA TYR A 62 0.19 7.88 -14.96
C TYR A 62 1.07 8.85 -14.17
N GLN A 63 0.59 10.08 -13.93
CA GLN A 63 1.32 11.07 -13.14
C GLN A 63 1.49 10.61 -11.68
N LEU A 64 0.42 10.09 -11.07
CA LEU A 64 0.47 9.65 -9.69
C LEU A 64 1.37 8.42 -9.50
N MET A 65 1.31 7.47 -10.43
CA MET A 65 2.20 6.31 -10.44
C MET A 65 3.65 6.71 -10.68
N ALA A 66 3.92 7.61 -11.64
CA ALA A 66 5.28 8.10 -11.89
C ALA A 66 5.88 8.77 -10.65
N ILE A 67 5.12 9.66 -10.00
CA ILE A 67 5.57 10.32 -8.76
C ILE A 67 5.81 9.28 -7.65
N GLY A 68 4.91 8.31 -7.50
CA GLY A 68 5.06 7.23 -6.52
C GLY A 68 6.31 6.38 -6.74
N TYR A 69 6.56 5.95 -7.98
CA TYR A 69 7.77 5.17 -8.31
C TYR A 69 9.06 5.99 -8.21
N VAL A 70 9.04 7.27 -8.57
CA VAL A 70 10.17 8.17 -8.32
C VAL A 70 10.43 8.27 -6.82
N GLY A 71 9.39 8.38 -6.00
CA GLY A 71 9.50 8.35 -4.55
C GLY A 71 10.14 7.05 -4.03
N VAL A 72 9.72 5.89 -4.55
CA VAL A 72 10.32 4.58 -4.23
C VAL A 72 11.80 4.53 -4.64
N LEU A 73 12.15 5.00 -5.84
CA LEU A 73 13.53 5.06 -6.30
C LEU A 73 14.39 5.96 -5.40
N VAL A 74 13.90 7.14 -5.04
CA VAL A 74 14.63 8.05 -4.14
C VAL A 74 14.79 7.41 -2.75
N ALA A 75 13.72 6.84 -2.20
CA ALA A 75 13.76 6.17 -0.90
C ALA A 75 14.73 4.98 -0.90
N SER A 76 14.85 4.24 -2.02
CA SER A 76 15.74 3.10 -2.13
C SER A 76 17.23 3.43 -1.94
N PHE A 77 17.65 4.65 -2.27
CA PHE A 77 19.04 5.08 -2.04
C PHE A 77 19.37 5.28 -0.55
N PHE A 78 18.37 5.49 0.27
CA PHE A 78 18.52 5.73 1.71
C PHE A 78 18.18 4.51 2.57
N THR A 79 17.51 3.51 1.96
CA THR A 79 17.07 2.29 2.66
C THR A 79 18.20 1.26 2.68
N SER A 80 18.42 0.60 3.82
CA SER A 80 19.40 -0.48 3.92
C SER A 80 19.00 -1.69 3.06
N ASN A 81 20.00 -2.43 2.60
CA ASN A 81 19.81 -3.59 1.72
C ASN A 81 18.93 -4.69 2.35
N GLU A 82 18.87 -4.76 3.67
CA GLU A 82 18.06 -5.74 4.40
C GLU A 82 16.55 -5.41 4.34
N PHE A 83 16.21 -4.12 4.33
CA PHE A 83 14.82 -3.67 4.28
C PHE A 83 14.23 -3.61 2.86
N MET A 84 15.08 -3.58 1.83
CA MET A 84 14.64 -3.53 0.44
C MET A 84 13.69 -4.68 0.07
N PRO A 85 14.07 -5.96 0.26
CA PRO A 85 13.17 -7.08 -0.05
C PRO A 85 11.87 -7.00 0.74
N ILE A 86 11.95 -6.65 2.04
CA ILE A 86 10.78 -6.53 2.92
C ILE A 86 9.83 -5.43 2.42
N ALA A 87 10.38 -4.30 1.97
CA ALA A 87 9.59 -3.20 1.45
C ALA A 87 8.82 -3.61 0.18
N PHE A 88 9.49 -4.20 -0.80
CA PHE A 88 8.83 -4.66 -2.03
C PHE A 88 7.83 -5.78 -1.76
N ASP A 89 8.17 -6.73 -0.89
CA ASP A 89 7.27 -7.81 -0.49
C ASP A 89 6.03 -7.26 0.23
N SER A 90 6.18 -6.24 1.08
CA SER A 90 5.05 -5.58 1.74
C SER A 90 4.05 -4.98 0.74
N GLY A 91 4.52 -4.42 -0.38
CA GLY A 91 3.65 -3.94 -1.46
C GLY A 91 2.90 -5.08 -2.16
N GLY A 92 3.56 -6.21 -2.35
CA GLY A 92 2.96 -7.42 -2.94
C GLY A 92 1.91 -8.06 -2.04
N VAL A 93 2.21 -8.27 -0.77
CA VAL A 93 1.31 -8.97 0.17
C VAL A 93 0.08 -8.13 0.55
N THR A 94 0.14 -6.81 0.46
CA THR A 94 -1.02 -5.94 0.69
C THR A 94 -2.03 -5.97 -0.45
N THR A 95 -1.67 -6.50 -1.62
CA THR A 95 -2.57 -6.75 -2.74
C THR A 95 -3.05 -8.21 -2.77
N GLY A 96 -3.46 -8.71 -1.62
CA GLY A 96 -3.88 -10.10 -1.42
C GLY A 96 -5.37 -10.35 -1.67
N PRO A 97 -5.84 -11.56 -1.30
CA PRO A 97 -7.17 -12.04 -1.64
C PRO A 97 -8.33 -11.27 -0.99
N ILE A 98 -8.09 -10.52 0.09
CA ILE A 98 -9.11 -9.69 0.73
C ILE A 98 -9.04 -8.26 0.18
N THR A 99 -7.84 -7.69 0.10
CA THR A 99 -7.63 -6.28 -0.21
C THR A 99 -8.00 -5.94 -1.65
N VAL A 100 -7.60 -6.75 -2.63
CA VAL A 100 -7.87 -6.48 -4.05
C VAL A 100 -9.35 -6.47 -4.38
N PRO A 101 -10.15 -7.51 -4.07
CA PRO A 101 -11.59 -7.48 -4.34
C PRO A 101 -12.30 -6.32 -3.65
N PHE A 102 -11.86 -5.96 -2.45
CA PHE A 102 -12.45 -4.86 -1.69
C PHE A 102 -12.17 -3.51 -2.36
N ILE A 103 -10.93 -3.25 -2.78
CA ILE A 103 -10.55 -2.02 -3.50
C ILE A 103 -11.32 -1.94 -4.84
N LEU A 104 -11.44 -3.05 -5.58
CA LEU A 104 -12.20 -3.08 -6.84
C LEU A 104 -13.68 -2.78 -6.62
N ALA A 105 -14.29 -3.34 -5.59
CA ALA A 105 -15.68 -3.06 -5.23
C ALA A 105 -15.88 -1.58 -4.82
N LEU A 106 -14.93 -1.04 -4.06
CA LEU A 106 -14.93 0.37 -3.65
C LEU A 106 -14.79 1.30 -4.87
N ALA A 107 -13.91 0.96 -5.80
CA ALA A 107 -13.72 1.69 -7.05
C ALA A 107 -15.00 1.71 -7.90
N GLY A 108 -15.62 0.55 -8.09
CA GLY A 108 -16.88 0.41 -8.82
C GLY A 108 -18.02 1.20 -8.17
N GLY A 109 -18.13 1.13 -6.84
CA GLY A 109 -19.11 1.91 -6.08
C GLY A 109 -18.90 3.41 -6.22
N LEU A 110 -17.65 3.88 -6.11
CA LEU A 110 -17.34 5.31 -6.22
C LEU A 110 -17.62 5.85 -7.62
N THR A 111 -17.20 5.13 -8.68
CA THR A 111 -17.41 5.55 -10.07
C THR A 111 -18.89 5.55 -10.45
N SER A 112 -19.67 4.61 -9.94
CA SER A 112 -21.13 4.60 -10.15
C SER A 112 -21.82 5.80 -9.50
N MET A 113 -21.36 6.24 -8.33
CA MET A 113 -21.89 7.44 -7.65
C MET A 113 -21.57 8.73 -8.40
N ILE A 114 -20.41 8.80 -9.06
CA ILE A 114 -19.97 10.00 -9.80
C ILE A 114 -20.54 9.99 -11.24
N ARG A 115 -21.32 8.97 -11.62
CA ARG A 115 -21.85 8.76 -12.99
C ARG A 115 -20.74 8.78 -14.05
N GLN A 116 -19.61 8.20 -13.73
CA GLN A 116 -18.48 8.08 -14.62
C GLN A 116 -18.37 6.66 -15.15
N GLU A 117 -18.06 6.47 -16.42
CA GLU A 117 -17.77 5.14 -16.93
C GLU A 117 -16.54 4.59 -16.23
N THR A 118 -16.70 3.41 -15.61
CA THR A 118 -15.59 2.75 -14.91
C THR A 118 -14.70 2.11 -15.97
N SER A 119 -13.52 2.66 -16.19
CA SER A 119 -12.52 1.94 -16.98
C SER A 119 -11.83 0.90 -16.07
N ALA A 120 -11.46 -0.24 -16.65
CA ALA A 120 -10.65 -1.25 -15.94
C ALA A 120 -9.35 -0.64 -15.39
N ASN A 121 -8.79 0.34 -16.11
CA ASN A 121 -7.60 1.08 -15.70
C ASN A 121 -7.82 1.89 -14.41
N ASP A 122 -9.02 2.40 -14.16
CA ASP A 122 -9.30 3.15 -12.93
C ASP A 122 -9.35 2.22 -11.72
N SER A 123 -10.00 1.08 -11.85
CA SER A 123 -10.15 0.11 -10.77
C SER A 123 -8.81 -0.56 -10.40
N PHE A 124 -8.09 -1.10 -11.39
CA PHE A 124 -6.77 -1.68 -11.17
C PHE A 124 -5.72 -0.63 -10.80
N GLY A 125 -5.84 0.58 -11.32
CA GLY A 125 -5.00 1.70 -10.96
C GLY A 125 -5.08 2.06 -9.48
N MET A 126 -6.23 1.91 -8.84
CA MET A 126 -6.37 2.11 -7.39
C MET A 126 -5.59 1.07 -6.59
N VAL A 127 -5.59 -0.20 -7.04
CA VAL A 127 -4.78 -1.27 -6.43
C VAL A 127 -3.30 -0.95 -6.54
N GLY A 128 -2.83 -0.55 -7.73
CA GLY A 128 -1.43 -0.19 -7.96
C GLY A 128 -0.97 0.99 -7.11
N ILE A 129 -1.79 2.02 -6.96
CA ILE A 129 -1.47 3.16 -6.08
C ILE A 129 -1.44 2.73 -4.61
N ALA A 130 -2.39 1.91 -4.17
CA ALA A 130 -2.45 1.43 -2.79
C ALA A 130 -1.21 0.61 -2.42
N SER A 131 -0.63 -0.19 -3.35
CA SER A 131 0.57 -0.99 -3.12
C SER A 131 1.85 -0.17 -2.92
N LEU A 132 1.91 1.06 -3.44
CA LEU A 132 3.07 1.95 -3.22
C LEU A 132 3.19 2.41 -1.76
N GLY A 133 2.07 2.50 -1.05
CA GLY A 133 2.03 2.95 0.33
C GLY A 133 2.86 2.07 1.27
N PRO A 134 2.61 0.77 1.34
CA PRO A 134 3.41 -0.17 2.13
C PRO A 134 4.89 -0.15 1.78
N ILE A 135 5.23 -0.11 0.47
CA ILE A 135 6.63 -0.06 0.02
C ILE A 135 7.34 1.14 0.63
N LEU A 136 6.78 2.34 0.45
CA LEU A 136 7.36 3.57 0.98
C LEU A 136 7.38 3.58 2.51
N ALA A 137 6.32 3.10 3.15
CA ALA A 137 6.24 3.05 4.61
C ALA A 137 7.33 2.14 5.23
N VAL A 138 7.57 0.97 4.63
CA VAL A 138 8.63 0.05 5.08
C VAL A 138 10.02 0.56 4.72
N MET A 139 10.20 1.25 3.59
CA MET A 139 11.47 1.90 3.26
C MET A 139 11.81 3.00 4.29
N ILE A 140 10.84 3.82 4.68
CA ILE A 140 11.02 4.83 5.73
C ILE A 140 11.38 4.16 7.07
N LEU A 141 10.72 3.05 7.40
CA LEU A 141 11.08 2.25 8.58
C LEU A 141 12.53 1.79 8.51
N GLY A 142 12.98 1.30 7.35
CA GLY A 142 14.35 0.87 7.11
C GLY A 142 15.39 1.97 7.28
N VAL A 143 15.03 3.22 6.98
CA VAL A 143 15.90 4.38 7.23
C VAL A 143 15.99 4.72 8.73
N ILE A 144 14.91 4.51 9.48
CA ILE A 144 14.87 4.82 10.93
C ILE A 144 15.61 3.76 11.76
N PHE A 145 15.59 2.50 11.31
CA PHE A 145 16.17 1.36 12.03
C PHE A 145 17.55 0.93 11.50
N GLN A 146 18.24 1.80 10.77
CA GLN A 146 19.63 1.59 10.36
C GLN A 146 20.63 1.62 11.51
#